data_3689b1dbbc472560ecbf9234c6638696
#
_entry.id   3689b1dbbc472560ecbf9234c6638696
#
_cell.length_a   1.000
_cell.length_b   1.000
_cell.length_c   1.000
_cell.angle_alpha   90.00
_cell.angle_beta   90.00
_cell.angle_gamma   90.00
#
_symmetry.space_group_name_H-M   'P 1'
#
loop_
_entity.id
_entity.type
_entity.pdbx_description
1 polymer ?
#
loop_
_entity_poly.entity_id
_entity_poly.type
_entity_poly.pdbx_seq_one_letter_code
_entity_poly.pdbx_strand_id
1 'polypeptide(L)'
;MQSTMQDRPLTINAIFEHGRRVHADSEIVTFMGDGSRRASYREVAERAEKLAAALKRLGIGEGDRVGTFCWNEQEHMEAYFAIPSMGAVLHTLNLRLFPDQLTYIVNHAEDRAIIVDDSLVPLLARVAPDLKTVEHFIVAGDGDASALGEVLRYEELIANEETGFEWPEIEERSAAAMCYTSGTTGNPKGVVYSHRSTFLHSLAVCSGSVFALTEHDRILPIVPMFHANAWGLPYAGWMAGCDFIMPSRFLQAEPLCKLMAAERVTFSGAVPTIWSDVLRYAEKNPVDLSSIRMIICGGSAVPRSLMERFQDRFGVKIIQAWGMTETSPLAAMAFPPKECCDEELMDWRAKTGRIRHGVDLRITDGDQVLPWNGTAVGEIEVRGPWITAAYYGDDTPEKFHDGWLRTGDVGTVDPKGFIQITDRAKDVIKSGGEWISTVELETTLMAHPDVIEAAVIGVPDEKWDERPLACVVLKEGSDVSADQLRAFLTERVAKWWVPERWAFIEEVPKTSVGKFDKKVLRKRREHNELHVIEIGSKAAG
;
A
#
# COMPACT_ATOMS: atom_id res chain seq x y z
N MET A 1 -10.44 -39.64 -11.06
CA MET A 1 -9.82 -40.11 -9.78
C MET A 1 -9.81 -38.91 -8.84
N GLN A 2 -10.31 -39.06 -7.63
CA GLN A 2 -10.23 -38.02 -6.62
C GLN A 2 -8.86 -38.07 -5.91
N SER A 3 -8.42 -36.91 -5.37
CA SER A 3 -7.21 -36.81 -4.53
C SER A 3 -7.41 -37.59 -3.23
N THR A 4 -6.30 -38.08 -2.67
CA THR A 4 -6.26 -38.72 -1.33
C THR A 4 -5.78 -37.77 -0.24
N MET A 5 -5.53 -36.48 -0.60
CA MET A 5 -5.12 -35.45 0.37
C MET A 5 -6.30 -35.06 1.25
N GLN A 6 -5.98 -34.68 2.50
CA GLN A 6 -6.98 -34.18 3.44
C GLN A 6 -7.57 -32.85 2.93
N ASP A 7 -8.89 -32.73 3.00
CA ASP A 7 -9.61 -31.51 2.69
C ASP A 7 -9.70 -30.65 3.97
N ARG A 8 -8.71 -29.79 4.18
CA ARG A 8 -8.68 -28.82 5.30
C ARG A 8 -8.75 -27.40 4.76
N PRO A 9 -9.68 -26.59 5.28
CA PRO A 9 -9.86 -25.23 4.79
C PRO A 9 -8.65 -24.32 5.08
N LEU A 10 -8.29 -23.50 4.12
CA LEU A 10 -7.21 -22.51 4.20
C LEU A 10 -7.76 -21.21 4.82
N THR A 11 -7.71 -21.12 6.15
CA THR A 11 -8.33 -20.02 6.89
C THR A 11 -7.31 -19.17 7.64
N ILE A 12 -7.69 -17.93 7.97
CA ILE A 12 -6.90 -17.06 8.86
C ILE A 12 -6.77 -17.71 10.23
N ASN A 13 -7.80 -18.43 10.70
CA ASN A 13 -7.70 -19.17 11.95
C ASN A 13 -6.58 -20.22 11.92
N ALA A 14 -6.34 -20.90 10.79
CA ALA A 14 -5.22 -21.82 10.66
C ALA A 14 -3.85 -21.10 10.77
N ILE A 15 -3.73 -19.89 10.25
CA ILE A 15 -2.54 -19.03 10.44
C ILE A 15 -2.40 -18.66 11.93
N PHE A 16 -3.47 -18.21 12.55
CA PHE A 16 -3.52 -17.79 13.95
C PHE A 16 -3.09 -18.93 14.89
N GLU A 17 -3.69 -20.11 14.73
CA GLU A 17 -3.39 -21.29 15.54
C GLU A 17 -1.95 -21.79 15.37
N HIS A 18 -1.40 -21.68 14.14
CA HIS A 18 -0.01 -22.02 13.89
C HIS A 18 0.93 -21.09 14.68
N GLY A 19 0.81 -19.79 14.51
CA GLY A 19 1.71 -18.82 15.15
C GLY A 19 1.65 -18.90 16.69
N ARG A 20 0.45 -18.93 17.27
CA ARG A 20 0.32 -18.98 18.73
C ARG A 20 0.88 -20.26 19.38
N ARG A 21 0.92 -21.38 18.63
CA ARG A 21 1.43 -22.67 19.14
C ARG A 21 2.90 -22.88 18.88
N VAL A 22 3.34 -22.51 17.67
CA VAL A 22 4.71 -22.79 17.20
C VAL A 22 5.64 -21.65 17.58
N HIS A 23 5.15 -20.41 17.52
CA HIS A 23 5.92 -19.18 17.72
C HIS A 23 5.41 -18.37 18.92
N ALA A 24 4.98 -19.05 19.98
CA ALA A 24 4.32 -18.44 21.14
C ALA A 24 5.12 -17.32 21.83
N ASP A 25 6.44 -17.35 21.71
CA ASP A 25 7.37 -16.42 22.36
C ASP A 25 7.87 -15.30 21.42
N SER A 26 7.45 -15.30 20.12
CA SER A 26 7.67 -14.16 19.22
C SER A 26 6.93 -12.93 19.74
N GLU A 27 7.45 -11.72 19.43
CA GLU A 27 7.00 -10.49 20.07
C GLU A 27 6.22 -9.58 19.13
N ILE A 28 5.25 -8.86 19.70
CA ILE A 28 4.68 -7.62 19.14
C ILE A 28 5.14 -6.48 20.03
N VAL A 29 5.96 -5.59 19.46
CA VAL A 29 6.54 -4.44 20.12
C VAL A 29 5.84 -3.20 19.61
N THR A 30 5.02 -2.54 20.43
CA THR A 30 4.32 -1.30 20.07
C THR A 30 5.06 -0.10 20.63
N PHE A 31 5.50 0.80 19.76
CA PHE A 31 6.18 2.03 20.15
C PHE A 31 5.19 3.06 20.70
N MET A 32 5.46 3.55 21.91
CA MET A 32 4.59 4.47 22.65
C MET A 32 5.08 5.93 22.64
N GLY A 33 6.21 6.20 21.93
CA GLY A 33 6.81 7.53 21.84
C GLY A 33 8.04 7.71 22.74
N ASP A 34 7.96 7.32 23.99
CA ASP A 34 9.03 7.38 24.99
C ASP A 34 9.54 6.00 25.44
N GLY A 35 8.97 4.95 24.90
CA GLY A 35 9.29 3.55 25.16
C GLY A 35 8.49 2.62 24.28
N SER A 36 8.53 1.32 24.55
CA SER A 36 7.79 0.31 23.83
C SER A 36 7.05 -0.64 24.78
N ARG A 37 5.80 -0.94 24.47
CA ARG A 37 5.05 -2.03 25.08
C ARG A 37 5.35 -3.31 24.31
N ARG A 38 5.54 -4.42 25.02
CA ARG A 38 5.83 -5.74 24.42
C ARG A 38 4.78 -6.74 24.85
N ALA A 39 4.36 -7.57 23.92
CA ALA A 39 3.51 -8.71 24.18
C ALA A 39 3.98 -9.89 23.33
N SER A 40 3.98 -11.08 23.90
CA SER A 40 4.24 -12.31 23.16
C SER A 40 3.05 -12.69 22.27
N TYR A 41 3.29 -13.51 21.26
CA TYR A 41 2.20 -14.08 20.45
C TYR A 41 1.17 -14.84 21.30
N ARG A 42 1.61 -15.48 22.37
CA ARG A 42 0.72 -16.11 23.33
C ARG A 42 -0.24 -15.12 23.96
N GLU A 43 0.28 -14.01 24.51
CA GLU A 43 -0.53 -12.98 25.15
C GLU A 43 -1.48 -12.30 24.15
N VAL A 44 -1.00 -11.97 22.94
CA VAL A 44 -1.84 -11.40 21.88
C VAL A 44 -2.92 -12.39 21.45
N ALA A 45 -2.62 -13.67 21.36
CA ALA A 45 -3.60 -14.69 21.02
C ALA A 45 -4.68 -14.85 22.09
N GLU A 46 -4.32 -14.87 23.39
CA GLU A 46 -5.27 -14.90 24.50
C GLU A 46 -6.18 -13.66 24.49
N ARG A 47 -5.66 -12.49 24.18
CA ARG A 47 -6.43 -11.25 24.07
C ARG A 47 -7.33 -11.24 22.84
N ALA A 48 -6.88 -11.82 21.71
CA ALA A 48 -7.71 -12.00 20.52
C ALA A 48 -8.88 -12.97 20.76
N GLU A 49 -8.68 -14.06 21.52
CA GLU A 49 -9.77 -14.94 21.95
C GLU A 49 -10.81 -14.20 22.79
N LYS A 50 -10.35 -13.40 23.76
CA LYS A 50 -11.23 -12.56 24.60
C LYS A 50 -11.97 -11.52 23.78
N LEU A 51 -11.30 -10.87 22.80
CA LEU A 51 -11.96 -9.94 21.89
C LEU A 51 -13.08 -10.63 21.08
N ALA A 52 -12.82 -11.83 20.55
CA ALA A 52 -13.82 -12.61 19.82
C ALA A 52 -15.02 -12.96 20.72
N ALA A 53 -14.78 -13.38 21.97
CA ALA A 53 -15.85 -13.64 22.95
C ALA A 53 -16.68 -12.39 23.25
N ALA A 54 -16.01 -11.27 23.46
CA ALA A 54 -16.67 -9.98 23.71
C ALA A 54 -17.52 -9.50 22.50
N LEU A 55 -16.97 -9.57 21.29
CA LEU A 55 -17.71 -9.24 20.07
C LEU A 55 -18.95 -10.14 19.88
N LYS A 56 -18.80 -11.45 20.13
CA LYS A 56 -19.92 -12.40 20.10
C LYS A 56 -21.00 -12.04 21.12
N ARG A 57 -20.63 -11.64 22.33
CA ARG A 57 -21.57 -11.18 23.38
C ARG A 57 -22.30 -9.89 22.97
N LEU A 58 -21.64 -9.02 22.20
CA LEU A 58 -22.26 -7.82 21.61
C LEU A 58 -23.15 -8.13 20.39
N GLY A 59 -23.31 -9.41 20.02
CA GLY A 59 -24.17 -9.83 18.92
C GLY A 59 -23.49 -9.79 17.55
N ILE A 60 -22.18 -9.62 17.49
CA ILE A 60 -21.41 -9.72 16.23
C ILE A 60 -21.24 -11.20 15.89
N GLY A 61 -21.55 -11.57 14.67
CA GLY A 61 -21.52 -12.95 14.18
C GLY A 61 -20.93 -13.10 12.79
N GLU A 62 -21.18 -14.26 12.18
CA GLU A 62 -20.72 -14.59 10.84
C GLU A 62 -21.21 -13.57 9.81
N GLY A 63 -20.27 -13.08 9.00
CA GLY A 63 -20.54 -12.11 7.94
C GLY A 63 -20.77 -10.68 8.39
N ASP A 64 -20.87 -10.39 9.70
CA ASP A 64 -20.93 -9.01 10.20
C ASP A 64 -19.60 -8.28 9.99
N ARG A 65 -19.63 -7.00 9.67
CA ARG A 65 -18.42 -6.19 9.48
C ARG A 65 -18.10 -5.45 10.76
N VAL A 66 -16.81 -5.52 11.14
CA VAL A 66 -16.26 -4.76 12.25
C VAL A 66 -15.20 -3.82 11.71
N GLY A 67 -15.48 -2.53 11.79
CA GLY A 67 -14.56 -1.47 11.40
C GLY A 67 -13.37 -1.38 12.36
N THR A 68 -12.16 -1.14 11.86
CA THR A 68 -11.00 -0.76 12.68
C THR A 68 -10.45 0.57 12.23
N PHE A 69 -10.48 1.57 13.14
CA PHE A 69 -9.95 2.91 12.94
C PHE A 69 -8.76 3.11 13.85
N CYS A 70 -7.67 2.38 13.54
CA CYS A 70 -6.51 2.20 14.42
C CYS A 70 -5.19 2.41 13.67
N TRP A 71 -4.15 2.76 14.43
CA TRP A 71 -2.77 2.73 13.95
C TRP A 71 -2.24 1.28 13.85
N ASN A 72 -0.99 1.14 13.40
CA ASN A 72 -0.31 -0.15 13.44
C ASN A 72 0.17 -0.40 14.88
N GLU A 73 -0.58 -1.21 15.63
CA GLU A 73 -0.37 -1.48 17.06
C GLU A 73 -0.93 -2.85 17.47
N GLN A 74 -0.71 -3.23 18.73
CA GLN A 74 -1.08 -4.54 19.25
C GLN A 74 -2.58 -4.81 19.17
N GLU A 75 -3.45 -3.89 19.59
CA GLU A 75 -4.90 -4.04 19.59
C GLU A 75 -5.44 -4.24 18.16
N HIS A 76 -4.82 -3.59 17.19
CA HIS A 76 -5.16 -3.79 15.78
C HIS A 76 -4.75 -5.20 15.30
N MET A 77 -3.59 -5.73 15.76
CA MET A 77 -3.21 -7.13 15.49
C MET A 77 -4.18 -8.12 16.13
N GLU A 78 -4.63 -7.88 17.36
CA GLU A 78 -5.65 -8.70 18.02
C GLU A 78 -6.95 -8.73 17.18
N ALA A 79 -7.40 -7.58 16.68
CA ALA A 79 -8.56 -7.47 15.80
C ALA A 79 -8.38 -8.23 14.46
N TYR A 80 -7.17 -8.20 13.89
CA TYR A 80 -6.83 -8.90 12.64
C TYR A 80 -7.02 -10.41 12.74
N PHE A 81 -6.89 -10.97 13.93
CA PHE A 81 -7.11 -12.40 14.16
C PHE A 81 -8.48 -12.71 14.75
N ALA A 82 -8.94 -11.94 15.73
CA ALA A 82 -10.21 -12.17 16.39
C ALA A 82 -11.40 -12.11 15.43
N ILE A 83 -11.50 -11.02 14.65
CA ILE A 83 -12.66 -10.75 13.80
C ILE A 83 -12.82 -11.82 12.71
N PRO A 84 -11.83 -12.08 11.83
CA PRO A 84 -12.01 -13.09 10.79
C PRO A 84 -12.08 -14.51 11.36
N SER A 85 -11.37 -14.84 12.45
CA SER A 85 -11.40 -16.19 13.01
C SER A 85 -12.73 -16.56 13.69
N MET A 86 -13.55 -15.57 14.09
CA MET A 86 -14.92 -15.81 14.56
C MET A 86 -15.96 -15.84 13.43
N GLY A 87 -15.54 -15.68 12.16
CA GLY A 87 -16.41 -15.65 10.99
C GLY A 87 -16.94 -14.27 10.61
N ALA A 88 -16.58 -13.22 11.34
CA ALA A 88 -16.89 -11.84 10.99
C ALA A 88 -15.90 -11.29 9.95
N VAL A 89 -16.13 -10.11 9.42
CA VAL A 89 -15.31 -9.47 8.38
C VAL A 89 -14.60 -8.26 8.94
N LEU A 90 -13.28 -8.29 8.93
CA LEU A 90 -12.44 -7.16 9.31
C LEU A 90 -12.52 -6.06 8.25
N HIS A 91 -13.06 -4.89 8.58
CA HIS A 91 -13.06 -3.74 7.69
C HIS A 91 -12.07 -2.68 8.17
N THR A 92 -10.92 -2.58 7.52
CA THR A 92 -9.89 -1.63 7.92
C THR A 92 -10.17 -0.25 7.33
N LEU A 93 -10.46 0.73 8.21
CA LEU A 93 -10.87 2.08 7.83
C LEU A 93 -9.66 2.98 7.60
N ASN A 94 -9.57 3.60 6.44
CA ASN A 94 -8.47 4.50 6.12
C ASN A 94 -8.59 5.83 6.87
N LEU A 95 -7.65 6.08 7.79
CA LEU A 95 -7.59 7.24 8.69
C LEU A 95 -7.45 8.59 7.98
N ARG A 96 -7.11 8.58 6.70
CA ARG A 96 -6.80 9.76 5.90
C ARG A 96 -7.89 10.11 4.88
N LEU A 97 -9.02 9.41 4.91
CA LEU A 97 -10.17 9.73 4.07
C LEU A 97 -10.83 11.03 4.53
N PHE A 98 -11.45 11.73 3.59
CA PHE A 98 -12.31 12.84 3.93
C PHE A 98 -13.57 12.33 4.66
N PRO A 99 -14.21 13.18 5.50
CA PRO A 99 -15.36 12.76 6.29
C PRO A 99 -16.49 12.11 5.48
N ASP A 100 -16.83 12.66 4.32
CA ASP A 100 -17.85 12.13 3.41
C ASP A 100 -17.52 10.73 2.88
N GLN A 101 -16.23 10.52 2.55
CA GLN A 101 -15.76 9.21 2.10
C GLN A 101 -15.74 8.19 3.23
N LEU A 102 -15.34 8.60 4.45
CA LEU A 102 -15.35 7.72 5.62
C LEU A 102 -16.78 7.31 5.96
N THR A 103 -17.72 8.27 6.01
CA THR A 103 -19.16 8.00 6.18
C THR A 103 -19.67 7.03 5.11
N TYR A 104 -19.30 7.26 3.86
CA TYR A 104 -19.71 6.40 2.75
C TYR A 104 -19.25 4.95 2.96
N ILE A 105 -17.95 4.71 3.21
CA ILE A 105 -17.41 3.34 3.29
C ILE A 105 -18.01 2.57 4.48
N VAL A 106 -18.18 3.21 5.63
CA VAL A 106 -18.77 2.59 6.83
C VAL A 106 -20.22 2.20 6.58
N ASN A 107 -21.03 3.11 6.01
CA ASN A 107 -22.43 2.83 5.70
C ASN A 107 -22.60 1.84 4.55
N HIS A 108 -21.73 1.88 3.53
CA HIS A 108 -21.76 0.97 2.39
C HIS A 108 -21.34 -0.45 2.79
N ALA A 109 -20.36 -0.57 3.67
CA ALA A 109 -19.96 -1.86 4.24
C ALA A 109 -20.96 -2.35 5.29
N GLU A 110 -21.85 -1.48 5.81
CA GLU A 110 -22.76 -1.76 6.91
C GLU A 110 -22.02 -2.24 8.17
N ASP A 111 -20.97 -1.51 8.59
CA ASP A 111 -20.23 -1.85 9.80
C ASP A 111 -21.13 -1.81 11.03
N ARG A 112 -21.11 -2.85 11.88
CA ARG A 112 -21.91 -2.94 13.10
C ARG A 112 -21.16 -2.47 14.35
N ALA A 113 -19.85 -2.59 14.37
CA ALA A 113 -19.00 -2.07 15.43
C ALA A 113 -17.75 -1.42 14.84
N ILE A 114 -17.18 -0.44 15.54
CA ILE A 114 -15.90 0.17 15.18
C ILE A 114 -14.98 0.13 16.40
N ILE A 115 -13.80 -0.51 16.23
CA ILE A 115 -12.69 -0.41 17.17
C ILE A 115 -11.86 0.80 16.75
N VAL A 116 -11.65 1.73 17.68
CA VAL A 116 -10.97 3.01 17.41
C VAL A 116 -9.85 3.28 18.43
N ASP A 117 -8.68 3.69 17.96
CA ASP A 117 -7.62 4.23 18.82
C ASP A 117 -8.07 5.57 19.43
N ASP A 118 -7.78 5.79 20.72
CA ASP A 118 -8.25 6.98 21.46
C ASP A 118 -7.79 8.30 20.81
N SER A 119 -6.59 8.33 20.24
CA SER A 119 -6.05 9.51 19.54
C SER A 119 -6.81 9.86 18.25
N LEU A 120 -7.58 8.91 17.69
CA LEU A 120 -8.36 9.06 16.47
C LEU A 120 -9.83 9.37 16.75
N VAL A 121 -10.27 9.31 18.01
CA VAL A 121 -11.64 9.66 18.42
C VAL A 121 -12.10 11.02 17.86
N PRO A 122 -11.30 12.11 17.89
CA PRO A 122 -11.74 13.39 17.34
C PRO A 122 -12.01 13.38 15.84
N LEU A 123 -11.37 12.47 15.08
CA LEU A 123 -11.62 12.31 13.65
C LEU A 123 -12.90 11.51 13.40
N LEU A 124 -13.09 10.39 14.09
CA LEU A 124 -14.27 9.54 13.96
C LEU A 124 -15.54 10.25 14.43
N ALA A 125 -15.47 11.04 15.51
CA ALA A 125 -16.59 11.78 16.07
C ALA A 125 -17.22 12.78 15.08
N ARG A 126 -16.47 13.25 14.08
CA ARG A 126 -16.99 14.15 13.02
C ARG A 126 -18.02 13.47 12.13
N VAL A 127 -17.96 12.16 11.99
CA VAL A 127 -18.82 11.37 11.10
C VAL A 127 -19.76 10.45 11.87
N ALA A 128 -19.50 10.21 13.16
CA ALA A 128 -20.26 9.28 13.98
C ALA A 128 -21.80 9.50 13.94
N PRO A 129 -22.33 10.76 13.94
CA PRO A 129 -23.78 10.99 13.83
C PRO A 129 -24.40 10.50 12.52
N ASP A 130 -23.61 10.34 11.45
CA ASP A 130 -24.07 9.93 10.12
C ASP A 130 -23.86 8.43 9.84
N LEU A 131 -23.28 7.68 10.80
CA LEU A 131 -23.05 6.23 10.70
C LEU A 131 -24.32 5.48 11.08
N LYS A 132 -25.00 4.87 10.09
CA LYS A 132 -26.35 4.34 10.23
C LYS A 132 -26.45 2.95 10.85
N THR A 133 -25.37 2.15 10.72
CA THR A 133 -25.37 0.73 11.09
C THR A 133 -24.49 0.42 12.29
N VAL A 134 -23.69 1.38 12.73
CA VAL A 134 -22.76 1.21 13.84
C VAL A 134 -23.53 1.21 15.16
N GLU A 135 -23.50 0.09 15.85
CA GLU A 135 -24.16 -0.13 17.14
C GLU A 135 -23.20 0.11 18.31
N HIS A 136 -21.90 -0.11 18.10
CA HIS A 136 -20.89 -0.06 19.16
C HIS A 136 -19.61 0.66 18.71
N PHE A 137 -19.17 1.62 19.54
CA PHE A 137 -17.83 2.16 19.47
C PHE A 137 -16.99 1.56 20.59
N ILE A 138 -15.87 0.90 20.22
CA ILE A 138 -14.93 0.25 21.16
C ILE A 138 -13.61 1.03 21.10
N VAL A 139 -13.26 1.70 22.20
CA VAL A 139 -12.09 2.60 22.24
C VAL A 139 -10.90 1.90 22.86
N ALA A 140 -9.83 1.75 22.08
CA ALA A 140 -8.52 1.31 22.56
C ALA A 140 -7.75 2.52 23.09
N GLY A 141 -7.20 2.38 24.30
CA GLY A 141 -6.53 3.45 25.04
C GLY A 141 -7.44 4.16 26.05
N ASP A 142 -6.80 5.04 26.86
CA ASP A 142 -7.41 5.70 28.02
C ASP A 142 -7.79 7.17 27.76
N GLY A 143 -7.57 7.66 26.53
CA GLY A 143 -7.86 9.04 26.14
C GLY A 143 -9.35 9.39 26.20
N ASP A 144 -9.64 10.69 26.11
CA ASP A 144 -11.02 11.19 26.13
C ASP A 144 -11.82 10.73 24.90
N ALA A 145 -12.91 10.01 25.15
CA ALA A 145 -13.81 9.51 24.11
C ALA A 145 -15.22 10.13 24.18
N SER A 146 -15.42 11.15 25.01
CA SER A 146 -16.73 11.80 25.25
C SER A 146 -17.39 12.30 23.97
N ALA A 147 -16.62 12.65 22.95
CA ALA A 147 -17.11 13.11 21.66
C ALA A 147 -17.87 12.02 20.84
N LEU A 148 -17.70 10.74 21.17
CA LEU A 148 -18.45 9.63 20.57
C LEU A 148 -19.72 9.24 21.36
N GLY A 149 -19.99 9.88 22.52
CA GLY A 149 -21.09 9.54 23.39
C GLY A 149 -20.83 8.27 24.21
N GLU A 150 -21.75 7.32 24.15
CA GLU A 150 -21.58 6.03 24.86
C GLU A 150 -20.56 5.16 24.11
N VAL A 151 -19.53 4.73 24.81
CA VAL A 151 -18.45 3.89 24.25
C VAL A 151 -18.14 2.73 25.19
N LEU A 152 -17.59 1.67 24.63
CA LEU A 152 -17.01 0.56 25.36
C LEU A 152 -15.47 0.74 25.40
N ARG A 153 -14.85 0.54 26.57
CA ARG A 153 -13.40 0.55 26.68
C ARG A 153 -12.85 -0.84 26.34
N TYR A 154 -11.88 -0.88 25.43
CA TYR A 154 -11.32 -2.11 24.91
C TYR A 154 -10.80 -3.03 26.03
N GLU A 155 -9.99 -2.50 26.94
CA GLU A 155 -9.41 -3.28 28.05
C GLU A 155 -10.49 -3.79 29.03
N GLU A 156 -11.48 -2.96 29.37
CA GLU A 156 -12.60 -3.37 30.23
C GLU A 156 -13.46 -4.43 29.54
N LEU A 157 -13.66 -4.28 28.22
CA LEU A 157 -14.47 -5.18 27.42
C LEU A 157 -13.89 -6.59 27.41
N ILE A 158 -12.57 -6.73 27.16
CA ILE A 158 -11.89 -8.02 27.11
C ILE A 158 -11.57 -8.59 28.49
N ALA A 159 -11.39 -7.74 29.52
CA ALA A 159 -11.09 -8.19 30.88
C ALA A 159 -12.19 -9.08 31.49
N ASN A 160 -13.41 -8.91 31.01
CA ASN A 160 -14.59 -9.68 31.48
C ASN A 160 -14.74 -11.04 30.78
N GLU A 161 -13.87 -11.36 29.82
CA GLU A 161 -13.94 -12.59 29.05
C GLU A 161 -12.86 -13.59 29.48
N GLU A 162 -13.17 -14.87 29.33
CA GLU A 162 -12.20 -15.96 29.54
C GLU A 162 -11.51 -16.33 28.23
N THR A 163 -10.32 -16.97 28.35
CA THR A 163 -9.64 -17.58 27.21
C THR A 163 -10.26 -18.92 26.82
N GLY A 164 -9.92 -19.45 25.65
CA GLY A 164 -10.45 -20.73 25.17
C GLY A 164 -11.72 -20.56 24.32
N PHE A 165 -11.80 -19.46 23.57
CA PHE A 165 -12.90 -19.25 22.63
C PHE A 165 -12.99 -20.41 21.63
N GLU A 166 -14.17 -20.99 21.49
CA GLU A 166 -14.43 -22.02 20.50
C GLU A 166 -14.65 -21.40 19.12
N TRP A 167 -13.63 -21.49 18.26
CA TRP A 167 -13.68 -20.97 16.91
C TRP A 167 -14.66 -21.77 16.06
N PRO A 168 -15.55 -21.11 15.28
CA PRO A 168 -16.45 -21.78 14.35
C PRO A 168 -15.66 -22.46 13.20
N GLU A 169 -16.29 -23.46 12.58
CA GLU A 169 -15.84 -23.96 11.28
C GLU A 169 -16.15 -22.92 10.21
N ILE A 170 -15.15 -22.50 9.46
CA ILE A 170 -15.26 -21.45 8.45
C ILE A 170 -14.97 -22.03 7.07
N GLU A 171 -15.85 -21.74 6.12
CA GLU A 171 -15.62 -22.01 4.70
C GLU A 171 -14.52 -21.07 4.17
N GLU A 172 -13.49 -21.62 3.52
CA GLU A 172 -12.29 -20.86 3.13
C GLU A 172 -12.55 -19.72 2.11
N ARG A 173 -13.66 -19.76 1.40
CA ARG A 173 -14.04 -18.74 0.42
C ARG A 173 -14.91 -17.63 1.02
N SER A 174 -15.37 -17.78 2.26
CA SER A 174 -16.10 -16.71 2.92
C SER A 174 -15.22 -15.47 3.13
N ALA A 175 -15.89 -14.33 3.26
CA ALA A 175 -15.23 -13.05 3.48
C ALA A 175 -14.48 -13.06 4.82
N ALA A 176 -13.25 -12.58 4.83
CA ALA A 176 -12.40 -12.48 6.00
C ALA A 176 -12.03 -11.03 6.31
N ALA A 177 -11.75 -10.24 5.28
CA ALA A 177 -11.43 -8.84 5.42
C ALA A 177 -11.93 -8.02 4.23
N MET A 178 -12.06 -6.71 4.43
CA MET A 178 -12.46 -5.75 3.41
C MET A 178 -11.56 -4.53 3.48
N CYS A 179 -11.12 -4.05 2.31
CA CYS A 179 -10.43 -2.78 2.15
C CYS A 179 -11.07 -1.97 1.04
N TYR A 180 -11.20 -0.65 1.24
CA TYR A 180 -11.66 0.24 0.19
C TYR A 180 -10.50 0.88 -0.55
N THR A 181 -10.66 1.03 -1.87
CA THR A 181 -9.71 1.78 -2.71
C THR A 181 -9.76 3.27 -2.37
N SER A 182 -8.72 4.02 -2.73
CA SER A 182 -8.65 5.47 -2.45
C SER A 182 -9.56 6.35 -3.33
N GLY A 183 -10.39 5.75 -4.19
CA GLY A 183 -11.44 6.44 -4.95
C GLY A 183 -10.95 7.61 -5.81
N THR A 184 -9.97 7.40 -6.69
CA THR A 184 -9.48 8.48 -7.59
C THR A 184 -10.51 8.93 -8.63
N THR A 185 -11.60 8.17 -8.84
CA THR A 185 -12.64 8.44 -9.84
C THR A 185 -14.03 8.11 -9.28
N GLY A 186 -14.50 8.84 -8.25
CA GLY A 186 -15.80 8.57 -7.63
C GLY A 186 -15.69 8.08 -6.19
N ASN A 187 -16.71 7.39 -5.70
CA ASN A 187 -16.69 6.79 -4.36
C ASN A 187 -15.64 5.67 -4.26
N PRO A 188 -15.02 5.48 -3.10
CA PRO A 188 -14.16 4.33 -2.84
C PRO A 188 -14.88 3.00 -3.12
N LYS A 189 -14.19 2.03 -3.72
CA LYS A 189 -14.74 0.71 -4.04
C LYS A 189 -14.23 -0.33 -3.05
N GLY A 190 -15.14 -1.15 -2.52
CA GLY A 190 -14.81 -2.21 -1.57
C GLY A 190 -14.26 -3.45 -2.27
N VAL A 191 -13.12 -3.95 -1.79
CA VAL A 191 -12.54 -5.23 -2.18
C VAL A 191 -12.63 -6.17 -0.99
N VAL A 192 -13.25 -7.33 -1.18
CA VAL A 192 -13.46 -8.32 -0.11
C VAL A 192 -12.47 -9.48 -0.31
N TYR A 193 -11.60 -9.68 0.67
CA TYR A 193 -10.65 -10.79 0.70
C TYR A 193 -11.28 -11.99 1.39
N SER A 194 -11.10 -13.18 0.81
CA SER A 194 -11.49 -14.42 1.47
C SER A 194 -10.40 -14.94 2.41
N HIS A 195 -10.76 -15.85 3.30
CA HIS A 195 -9.78 -16.60 4.09
C HIS A 195 -8.75 -17.28 3.21
N ARG A 196 -9.21 -17.99 2.15
CA ARG A 196 -8.37 -18.67 1.17
C ARG A 196 -7.40 -17.72 0.47
N SER A 197 -7.88 -16.58 -0.04
CA SER A 197 -7.02 -15.62 -0.75
C SER A 197 -5.93 -15.07 0.16
N THR A 198 -6.28 -14.75 1.40
CA THR A 198 -5.35 -14.26 2.43
C THR A 198 -4.31 -15.31 2.82
N PHE A 199 -4.73 -16.57 3.00
CA PHE A 199 -3.81 -17.67 3.32
C PHE A 199 -2.82 -17.92 2.19
N LEU A 200 -3.28 -18.01 0.94
CA LEU A 200 -2.43 -18.24 -0.23
C LEU A 200 -1.47 -17.08 -0.47
N HIS A 201 -1.94 -15.83 -0.31
CA HIS A 201 -1.09 -14.65 -0.39
C HIS A 201 -0.01 -14.68 0.68
N SER A 202 -0.34 -15.04 1.93
CA SER A 202 0.62 -15.14 3.03
C SER A 202 1.70 -16.19 2.75
N LEU A 203 1.34 -17.36 2.24
CA LEU A 203 2.30 -18.38 1.80
C LEU A 203 3.21 -17.85 0.68
N ALA A 204 2.64 -17.16 -0.31
CA ALA A 204 3.41 -16.57 -1.39
C ALA A 204 4.41 -15.53 -0.87
N VAL A 205 4.00 -14.68 0.06
CA VAL A 205 4.84 -13.65 0.70
C VAL A 205 5.98 -14.27 1.51
N CYS A 206 5.74 -15.35 2.24
CA CYS A 206 6.78 -16.07 2.99
C CYS A 206 7.78 -16.79 2.08
N SER A 207 7.45 -17.03 0.80
CA SER A 207 8.35 -17.79 -0.08
C SER A 207 9.68 -17.08 -0.33
N GLY A 208 10.75 -17.87 -0.56
CA GLY A 208 12.11 -17.36 -0.82
C GLY A 208 12.24 -16.47 -2.07
N SER A 209 11.26 -16.52 -2.97
CA SER A 209 11.22 -15.67 -4.18
C SER A 209 10.46 -14.35 -3.97
N VAL A 210 9.90 -14.11 -2.77
CA VAL A 210 9.16 -12.90 -2.42
C VAL A 210 9.84 -12.22 -1.24
N PHE A 211 9.31 -12.24 -0.03
CA PHE A 211 9.94 -11.55 1.11
C PHE A 211 10.88 -12.47 1.90
N ALA A 212 10.77 -13.78 1.71
CA ALA A 212 11.56 -14.80 2.42
C ALA A 212 11.52 -14.60 3.96
N LEU A 213 10.31 -14.39 4.50
CA LEU A 213 10.11 -14.16 5.92
C LEU A 213 10.39 -15.42 6.73
N THR A 214 11.06 -15.26 7.88
CA THR A 214 11.40 -16.30 8.83
C THR A 214 11.26 -15.80 10.26
N GLU A 215 11.28 -16.69 11.26
CA GLU A 215 11.26 -16.34 12.68
C GLU A 215 12.46 -15.47 13.14
N HIS A 216 13.50 -15.32 12.31
CA HIS A 216 14.62 -14.42 12.57
C HIS A 216 14.36 -12.98 12.13
N ASP A 217 13.23 -12.70 11.52
CA ASP A 217 12.90 -11.37 11.05
C ASP A 217 12.19 -10.53 12.11
N ARG A 218 12.60 -9.28 12.19
CA ARG A 218 11.95 -8.22 12.95
C ARG A 218 11.33 -7.23 11.96
N ILE A 219 10.02 -7.33 11.79
CA ILE A 219 9.28 -6.60 10.76
C ILE A 219 8.81 -5.26 11.30
N LEU A 220 9.17 -4.16 10.64
CA LEU A 220 8.57 -2.84 10.86
C LEU A 220 7.57 -2.53 9.73
N PRO A 221 6.27 -2.79 9.89
CA PRO A 221 5.26 -2.44 8.91
C PRO A 221 4.96 -0.94 9.01
N ILE A 222 5.68 -0.12 8.24
CA ILE A 222 5.39 1.32 8.13
C ILE A 222 4.14 1.53 7.26
N VAL A 223 3.95 0.65 6.26
CA VAL A 223 2.70 0.64 5.49
C VAL A 223 1.51 0.43 6.42
N PRO A 224 0.47 1.30 6.33
CA PRO A 224 -0.64 1.22 7.26
C PRO A 224 -1.44 -0.08 7.19
N MET A 225 -1.85 -0.60 8.33
CA MET A 225 -2.71 -1.79 8.42
C MET A 225 -4.09 -1.54 7.77
N PHE A 226 -4.54 -0.31 7.70
CA PHE A 226 -5.78 0.05 7.01
C PHE A 226 -5.64 0.09 5.47
N HIS A 227 -4.44 -0.11 4.90
CA HIS A 227 -4.23 -0.08 3.45
C HIS A 227 -3.78 -1.44 2.95
N ALA A 228 -4.66 -2.13 2.20
CA ALA A 228 -4.44 -3.49 1.67
C ALA A 228 -3.81 -4.42 2.75
N ASN A 229 -4.31 -4.30 3.97
CA ASN A 229 -3.91 -5.09 5.15
C ASN A 229 -2.39 -5.09 5.39
N ALA A 230 -1.77 -3.88 5.39
CA ALA A 230 -0.31 -3.72 5.52
C ALA A 230 0.47 -4.63 4.55
N TRP A 231 -0.03 -4.79 3.33
CA TRP A 231 0.54 -5.65 2.29
C TRP A 231 0.62 -7.14 2.68
N GLY A 232 -0.30 -7.58 3.54
CA GLY A 232 -0.39 -8.95 4.04
C GLY A 232 0.65 -9.30 5.10
N LEU A 233 1.48 -8.36 5.53
CA LEU A 233 2.53 -8.58 6.52
C LEU A 233 2.01 -9.14 7.86
N PRO A 234 0.86 -8.68 8.42
CA PRO A 234 0.35 -9.22 9.68
C PRO A 234 0.14 -10.73 9.64
N TYR A 235 -0.48 -11.24 8.60
CA TYR A 235 -0.74 -12.67 8.46
C TYR A 235 0.51 -13.47 8.09
N ALA A 236 1.31 -12.96 7.13
CA ALA A 236 2.52 -13.63 6.67
C ALA A 236 3.60 -13.67 7.76
N GLY A 237 3.82 -12.56 8.48
CA GLY A 237 4.78 -12.50 9.57
C GLY A 237 4.37 -13.36 10.76
N TRP A 238 3.08 -13.38 11.12
CA TRP A 238 2.56 -14.27 12.16
C TRP A 238 2.73 -15.75 11.78
N MET A 239 2.45 -16.10 10.50
CA MET A 239 2.66 -17.45 9.97
C MET A 239 4.13 -17.87 10.05
N ALA A 240 5.06 -16.96 9.81
CA ALA A 240 6.49 -17.20 9.80
C ALA A 240 7.16 -17.07 11.20
N GLY A 241 6.43 -16.58 12.21
CA GLY A 241 6.96 -16.35 13.55
C GLY A 241 7.85 -15.11 13.69
N CYS A 242 7.69 -14.11 12.84
CA CYS A 242 8.47 -12.88 12.91
C CYS A 242 8.11 -12.04 14.14
N ASP A 243 9.08 -11.30 14.70
CA ASP A 243 8.73 -10.21 15.60
C ASP A 243 8.15 -9.02 14.85
N PHE A 244 7.15 -8.37 15.41
CA PHE A 244 6.57 -7.14 14.85
C PHE A 244 6.98 -5.92 15.65
N ILE A 245 7.48 -4.90 14.97
CA ILE A 245 7.83 -3.61 15.53
C ILE A 245 6.81 -2.60 15.03
N MET A 246 5.79 -2.33 15.84
CA MET A 246 4.64 -1.51 15.47
C MET A 246 4.94 -0.04 15.75
N PRO A 247 4.95 0.83 14.72
CA PRO A 247 5.33 2.24 14.91
C PRO A 247 4.20 3.10 15.50
N SER A 248 2.97 2.57 15.65
CA SER A 248 1.78 3.32 16.03
C SER A 248 1.63 4.60 15.18
N ARG A 249 1.38 5.76 15.79
CA ARG A 249 1.26 7.07 15.12
C ARG A 249 2.59 7.75 14.76
N PHE A 250 3.73 7.15 15.13
CA PHE A 250 5.05 7.77 15.01
C PHE A 250 5.71 7.43 13.67
N LEU A 251 5.19 7.99 12.59
CA LEU A 251 5.59 7.68 11.21
C LEU A 251 6.58 8.69 10.61
N GLN A 252 7.07 9.67 11.39
CA GLN A 252 8.06 10.65 10.96
C GLN A 252 9.46 10.00 10.88
N ALA A 253 10.35 10.58 10.09
CA ALA A 253 11.67 10.02 9.82
C ALA A 253 12.52 9.80 11.09
N GLU A 254 12.51 10.75 12.04
CA GLU A 254 13.30 10.63 13.27
C GLU A 254 12.86 9.46 14.16
N PRO A 255 11.58 9.33 14.59
CA PRO A 255 11.15 8.18 15.38
C PRO A 255 11.33 6.86 14.62
N LEU A 256 11.08 6.80 13.31
CA LEU A 256 11.30 5.58 12.52
C LEU A 256 12.77 5.17 12.50
N CYS A 257 13.70 6.11 12.30
CA CYS A 257 15.14 5.82 12.34
C CYS A 257 15.59 5.31 13.70
N LYS A 258 15.13 5.95 14.79
CA LYS A 258 15.44 5.52 16.16
C LYS A 258 14.89 4.11 16.43
N LEU A 259 13.65 3.86 16.01
CA LEU A 259 13.00 2.57 16.21
C LEU A 259 13.69 1.46 15.42
N MET A 260 14.03 1.69 14.14
CA MET A 260 14.77 0.75 13.31
C MET A 260 16.11 0.34 13.92
N ALA A 261 16.86 1.31 14.45
CA ALA A 261 18.15 1.05 15.09
C ALA A 261 17.98 0.33 16.43
N ALA A 262 17.10 0.83 17.32
CA ALA A 262 16.91 0.29 18.66
C ALA A 262 16.36 -1.15 18.65
N GLU A 263 15.40 -1.43 17.80
CA GLU A 263 14.77 -2.75 17.69
C GLU A 263 15.44 -3.65 16.65
N ARG A 264 16.57 -3.21 16.05
CA ARG A 264 17.33 -4.00 15.06
C ARG A 264 16.44 -4.60 13.97
N VAL A 265 15.61 -3.75 13.37
CA VAL A 265 14.67 -4.14 12.30
C VAL A 265 15.43 -4.79 11.15
N THR A 266 14.92 -5.94 10.67
CA THR A 266 15.54 -6.68 9.54
C THR A 266 14.78 -6.49 8.23
N PHE A 267 13.48 -6.18 8.33
CA PHE A 267 12.59 -6.06 7.18
C PHE A 267 11.59 -4.92 7.37
N SER A 268 11.38 -4.11 6.35
CA SER A 268 10.37 -3.06 6.39
C SER A 268 9.76 -2.80 5.01
N GLY A 269 8.55 -2.21 5.01
CA GLY A 269 7.83 -1.84 3.80
C GLY A 269 7.16 -0.48 3.93
N ALA A 270 7.36 0.39 2.94
CA ALA A 270 6.68 1.69 2.85
C ALA A 270 6.71 2.26 1.42
N VAL A 271 6.03 3.40 1.23
CA VAL A 271 6.05 4.17 -0.01
C VAL A 271 7.36 4.98 -0.16
N PRO A 272 7.76 5.37 -1.40
CA PRO A 272 9.02 6.07 -1.65
C PRO A 272 9.21 7.36 -0.85
N THR A 273 8.13 8.11 -0.58
CA THR A 273 8.17 9.37 0.17
C THR A 273 8.72 9.18 1.58
N ILE A 274 8.30 8.13 2.28
CA ILE A 274 8.80 7.80 3.63
C ILE A 274 10.30 7.49 3.58
N TRP A 275 10.74 6.68 2.62
CA TRP A 275 12.17 6.34 2.50
C TRP A 275 13.02 7.53 2.10
N SER A 276 12.49 8.46 1.30
CA SER A 276 13.15 9.73 0.99
C SER A 276 13.32 10.61 2.24
N ASP A 277 12.31 10.64 3.12
CA ASP A 277 12.38 11.37 4.39
C ASP A 277 13.40 10.74 5.34
N VAL A 278 13.40 9.41 5.47
CA VAL A 278 14.39 8.65 6.24
C VAL A 278 15.81 8.93 5.74
N LEU A 279 16.02 8.92 4.41
CA LEU A 279 17.32 9.24 3.83
C LEU A 279 17.79 10.65 4.14
N ARG A 280 16.89 11.65 3.98
CA ARG A 280 17.20 13.07 4.30
C ARG A 280 17.53 13.28 5.79
N TYR A 281 16.79 12.60 6.67
CA TYR A 281 17.11 12.64 8.10
C TYR A 281 18.49 12.05 8.40
N ALA A 282 18.77 10.87 7.83
CA ALA A 282 20.00 10.15 8.02
C ALA A 282 21.23 10.86 7.41
N GLU A 283 21.07 11.75 6.44
CA GLU A 283 22.16 12.60 5.92
C GLU A 283 22.69 13.59 6.95
N LYS A 284 21.84 14.03 7.86
CA LYS A 284 22.17 15.02 8.89
C LYS A 284 22.41 14.40 10.26
N ASN A 285 22.01 13.13 10.45
CA ASN A 285 22.07 12.44 11.72
C ASN A 285 22.69 11.05 11.55
N PRO A 286 23.50 10.56 12.49
CA PRO A 286 23.98 9.19 12.48
C PRO A 286 22.81 8.24 12.74
N VAL A 287 22.60 7.27 11.84
CA VAL A 287 21.57 6.24 11.96
C VAL A 287 22.18 4.88 11.60
N ASP A 288 21.95 3.88 12.45
CA ASP A 288 22.34 2.50 12.18
C ASP A 288 21.16 1.72 11.57
N LEU A 289 21.27 1.38 10.30
CA LEU A 289 20.32 0.53 9.57
C LEU A 289 20.97 -0.80 9.14
N SER A 290 22.11 -1.16 9.71
CA SER A 290 22.90 -2.34 9.29
C SER A 290 22.17 -3.67 9.52
N SER A 291 21.17 -3.71 10.38
CA SER A 291 20.33 -4.91 10.59
C SER A 291 19.32 -5.15 9.45
N ILE A 292 19.00 -4.15 8.64
CA ILE A 292 18.00 -4.26 7.59
C ILE A 292 18.55 -5.06 6.41
N ARG A 293 17.98 -6.25 6.18
CA ARG A 293 18.33 -7.09 5.03
C ARG A 293 17.60 -6.69 3.74
N MET A 294 16.40 -6.11 3.86
CA MET A 294 15.55 -5.75 2.72
C MET A 294 14.52 -4.69 3.08
N ILE A 295 14.33 -3.77 2.17
CA ILE A 295 13.22 -2.83 2.16
C ILE A 295 12.35 -3.12 0.95
N ILE A 296 11.03 -3.28 1.16
CA ILE A 296 10.04 -3.32 0.08
C ILE A 296 9.46 -1.93 -0.10
N CYS A 297 9.48 -1.46 -1.33
CA CYS A 297 8.98 -0.13 -1.67
C CYS A 297 7.98 -0.24 -2.83
N GLY A 298 6.80 0.34 -2.66
CA GLY A 298 5.72 0.24 -3.63
C GLY A 298 4.68 1.34 -3.47
N GLY A 299 3.57 1.19 -4.19
CA GLY A 299 2.50 2.19 -4.20
C GLY A 299 2.69 3.29 -5.23
N SER A 300 3.92 3.60 -5.61
CA SER A 300 4.32 4.42 -6.76
C SER A 300 5.68 3.95 -7.27
N ALA A 301 6.12 4.45 -8.43
CA ALA A 301 7.45 4.17 -8.95
C ALA A 301 8.54 4.62 -7.96
N VAL A 302 9.55 3.78 -7.77
CA VAL A 302 10.65 4.07 -6.85
C VAL A 302 11.79 4.72 -7.64
N PRO A 303 12.21 5.96 -7.29
CA PRO A 303 13.32 6.61 -7.97
C PRO A 303 14.59 5.78 -7.88
N ARG A 304 15.27 5.56 -9.00
CA ARG A 304 16.56 4.85 -9.07
C ARG A 304 17.57 5.47 -8.12
N SER A 305 17.66 6.79 -8.08
CA SER A 305 18.55 7.53 -7.19
C SER A 305 18.33 7.24 -5.71
N LEU A 306 17.08 6.99 -5.30
CA LEU A 306 16.76 6.58 -3.92
C LEU A 306 17.33 5.20 -3.62
N MET A 307 17.19 4.24 -4.54
CA MET A 307 17.72 2.88 -4.39
C MET A 307 19.26 2.88 -4.29
N GLU A 308 19.92 3.64 -5.17
CA GLU A 308 21.38 3.80 -5.22
C GLU A 308 21.90 4.40 -3.91
N ARG A 309 21.34 5.54 -3.47
CA ARG A 309 21.76 6.22 -2.24
C ARG A 309 21.57 5.38 -0.97
N PHE A 310 20.49 4.59 -0.87
CA PHE A 310 20.29 3.66 0.24
C PHE A 310 21.35 2.55 0.23
N GLN A 311 21.62 2.00 -0.94
CA GLN A 311 22.64 0.95 -1.08
C GLN A 311 24.03 1.47 -0.77
N ASP A 312 24.43 2.63 -1.30
CA ASP A 312 25.76 3.21 -1.11
C ASP A 312 25.99 3.62 0.35
N ARG A 313 24.97 4.17 0.99
CA ARG A 313 25.10 4.69 2.35
C ARG A 313 24.98 3.61 3.44
N PHE A 314 24.05 2.69 3.28
CA PHE A 314 23.66 1.73 4.33
C PHE A 314 23.92 0.27 3.95
N GLY A 315 24.28 -0.04 2.70
CA GLY A 315 24.33 -1.40 2.18
C GLY A 315 22.93 -2.04 2.02
N VAL A 316 21.86 -1.28 2.22
CA VAL A 316 20.48 -1.78 2.24
C VAL A 316 19.87 -1.78 0.85
N LYS A 317 19.26 -2.91 0.47
CA LYS A 317 18.60 -3.06 -0.83
C LYS A 317 17.14 -2.68 -0.75
N ILE A 318 16.73 -1.66 -1.51
CA ILE A 318 15.32 -1.38 -1.77
C ILE A 318 14.88 -2.22 -2.98
N ILE A 319 13.82 -2.99 -2.82
CA ILE A 319 13.19 -3.78 -3.88
C ILE A 319 11.82 -3.18 -4.17
N GLN A 320 11.60 -2.79 -5.42
CA GLN A 320 10.30 -2.30 -5.87
C GLN A 320 9.29 -3.44 -5.94
N ALA A 321 8.07 -3.17 -5.45
CA ALA A 321 6.92 -4.07 -5.55
C ALA A 321 5.75 -3.34 -6.22
N TRP A 322 5.01 -4.08 -7.04
CA TRP A 322 3.78 -3.60 -7.67
C TRP A 322 2.60 -4.44 -7.25
N GLY A 323 1.52 -3.73 -7.00
CA GLY A 323 0.24 -4.29 -6.64
C GLY A 323 -0.76 -3.20 -6.27
N MET A 324 -1.96 -3.61 -5.94
CA MET A 324 -3.08 -2.72 -5.65
C MET A 324 -4.05 -3.41 -4.66
N THR A 325 -5.02 -2.68 -4.14
CA THR A 325 -6.03 -3.25 -3.24
C THR A 325 -6.67 -4.50 -3.86
N GLU A 326 -6.94 -4.46 -5.15
CA GLU A 326 -7.55 -5.53 -5.95
C GLU A 326 -6.65 -6.77 -6.14
N THR A 327 -5.36 -6.67 -5.78
CA THR A 327 -4.39 -7.79 -5.89
C THR A 327 -3.85 -8.28 -4.54
N SER A 328 -4.42 -7.88 -3.41
CA SER A 328 -4.24 -8.35 -2.01
C SER A 328 -2.89 -8.10 -1.28
N PRO A 329 -1.96 -7.20 -1.59
CA PRO A 329 -1.90 -6.46 -2.83
C PRO A 329 -0.89 -6.98 -3.85
N LEU A 330 -0.03 -7.98 -3.54
CA LEU A 330 1.20 -8.25 -4.28
C LEU A 330 0.97 -8.98 -5.60
N ALA A 331 1.43 -8.41 -6.71
CA ALA A 331 1.45 -9.06 -8.02
C ALA A 331 2.86 -9.17 -8.63
N ALA A 332 3.74 -8.19 -8.47
CA ALA A 332 5.09 -8.24 -9.04
C ALA A 332 6.17 -7.66 -8.11
N MET A 333 7.42 -8.12 -8.29
CA MET A 333 8.60 -7.63 -7.56
C MET A 333 9.82 -7.55 -8.47
N ALA A 334 10.65 -6.53 -8.24
CA ALA A 334 11.82 -6.21 -9.06
C ALA A 334 13.11 -6.90 -8.59
N PHE A 335 13.07 -8.22 -8.36
CA PHE A 335 14.29 -8.99 -8.15
C PHE A 335 15.00 -9.22 -9.48
N PRO A 336 16.28 -8.85 -9.62
CA PRO A 336 17.05 -9.10 -10.83
C PRO A 336 17.07 -10.59 -11.22
N PRO A 337 17.11 -10.93 -12.52
CA PRO A 337 17.25 -12.32 -12.96
C PRO A 337 18.64 -12.87 -12.58
N LYS A 338 18.75 -14.21 -12.45
CA LYS A 338 19.99 -14.88 -12.02
C LYS A 338 21.21 -14.66 -12.94
N GLU A 339 20.96 -14.38 -14.22
CA GLU A 339 22.01 -14.14 -15.22
C GLU A 339 22.41 -12.66 -15.33
N CYS A 340 21.89 -11.80 -14.44
CA CYS A 340 22.19 -10.37 -14.43
C CYS A 340 23.64 -10.12 -14.00
N CYS A 341 24.38 -9.31 -14.74
CA CYS A 341 25.70 -8.81 -14.31
C CYS A 341 25.54 -7.63 -13.33
N ASP A 342 26.62 -7.29 -12.61
CA ASP A 342 26.58 -6.26 -11.57
C ASP A 342 26.21 -4.88 -12.14
N GLU A 343 26.63 -4.57 -13.36
CA GLU A 343 26.33 -3.30 -14.04
C GLU A 343 24.82 -3.14 -14.35
N GLU A 344 24.11 -4.25 -14.59
CA GLU A 344 22.68 -4.24 -14.92
C GLU A 344 21.77 -4.34 -13.69
N LEU A 345 22.29 -4.66 -12.50
CA LEU A 345 21.48 -4.92 -11.30
C LEU A 345 20.48 -3.81 -11.02
N MET A 346 20.91 -2.55 -11.13
CA MET A 346 20.05 -1.42 -10.84
C MET A 346 18.98 -1.21 -11.91
N ASP A 347 19.28 -1.51 -13.17
CA ASP A 347 18.30 -1.41 -14.27
C ASP A 347 17.14 -2.38 -14.06
N TRP A 348 17.46 -3.60 -13.60
CA TRP A 348 16.42 -4.58 -13.26
C TRP A 348 15.62 -4.20 -12.01
N ARG A 349 16.27 -3.63 -10.99
CA ARG A 349 15.59 -3.20 -9.76
C ARG A 349 14.72 -1.96 -9.97
N ALA A 350 15.04 -1.11 -10.94
CA ALA A 350 14.28 0.08 -11.29
C ALA A 350 13.03 -0.24 -12.13
N LYS A 351 12.89 -1.46 -12.68
CA LYS A 351 11.66 -1.90 -13.33
C LYS A 351 10.53 -2.04 -12.30
N THR A 352 9.28 -2.02 -12.78
CA THR A 352 8.11 -2.25 -11.92
C THR A 352 8.16 -3.60 -11.20
N GLY A 353 8.62 -4.65 -11.89
CA GLY A 353 8.88 -5.94 -11.30
C GLY A 353 8.49 -7.11 -12.19
N ARG A 354 8.93 -8.29 -11.80
CA ARG A 354 8.57 -9.56 -12.43
C ARG A 354 7.34 -10.13 -11.76
N ILE A 355 6.37 -10.59 -12.59
CA ILE A 355 5.16 -11.22 -12.09
C ILE A 355 5.46 -12.39 -11.15
N ARG A 356 4.72 -12.53 -10.07
CA ARG A 356 4.91 -13.59 -9.07
C ARG A 356 4.07 -14.83 -9.38
N HIS A 357 4.56 -15.98 -8.88
CA HIS A 357 3.80 -17.24 -8.97
C HIS A 357 2.41 -17.07 -8.32
N GLY A 358 1.41 -17.67 -8.88
CA GLY A 358 0.00 -17.54 -8.47
C GLY A 358 -0.73 -16.36 -9.12
N VAL A 359 -0.05 -15.49 -9.88
CA VAL A 359 -0.68 -14.42 -10.65
C VAL A 359 -0.38 -14.62 -12.13
N ASP A 360 -1.43 -14.76 -12.92
CA ASP A 360 -1.36 -14.72 -14.38
C ASP A 360 -1.38 -13.25 -14.84
N LEU A 361 -0.70 -12.98 -15.94
CA LEU A 361 -0.52 -11.65 -16.53
C LEU A 361 -0.76 -11.69 -18.03
N ARG A 362 -1.46 -10.71 -18.56
CA ARG A 362 -1.47 -10.37 -19.99
C ARG A 362 -1.44 -8.87 -20.19
N ILE A 363 -1.05 -8.42 -21.38
CA ILE A 363 -1.19 -7.03 -21.83
C ILE A 363 -2.10 -7.00 -23.04
N THR A 364 -2.98 -5.99 -23.12
CA THR A 364 -4.01 -5.93 -24.14
C THR A 364 -4.12 -4.55 -24.77
N ASP A 365 -4.49 -4.51 -26.06
CA ASP A 365 -4.99 -3.31 -26.74
C ASP A 365 -6.43 -3.62 -27.19
N GLY A 366 -7.41 -3.08 -26.47
CA GLY A 366 -8.79 -3.54 -26.58
C GLY A 366 -8.90 -5.02 -26.28
N ASP A 367 -9.43 -5.79 -27.22
CA ASP A 367 -9.59 -7.26 -27.09
C ASP A 367 -8.35 -8.04 -27.56
N GLN A 368 -7.35 -7.36 -28.15
CA GLN A 368 -6.15 -8.02 -28.67
C GLN A 368 -5.11 -8.23 -27.56
N VAL A 369 -4.71 -9.49 -27.34
CA VAL A 369 -3.58 -9.83 -26.46
C VAL A 369 -2.26 -9.54 -27.19
N LEU A 370 -1.39 -8.78 -26.55
CA LEU A 370 -0.10 -8.37 -27.09
C LEU A 370 1.05 -9.29 -26.61
N PRO A 371 2.14 -9.42 -27.40
CA PRO A 371 3.27 -10.27 -27.05
C PRO A 371 4.15 -9.64 -25.94
N TRP A 372 4.78 -10.49 -25.13
CA TRP A 372 5.80 -10.11 -24.14
C TRP A 372 7.16 -9.90 -24.81
N ASN A 373 7.31 -8.82 -25.56
CA ASN A 373 8.53 -8.50 -26.32
C ASN A 373 9.31 -7.30 -25.77
N GLY A 374 8.80 -6.68 -24.68
CA GLY A 374 9.40 -5.50 -24.06
C GLY A 374 9.11 -4.18 -24.76
N THR A 375 8.40 -4.19 -25.89
CA THR A 375 8.10 -3.01 -26.71
C THR A 375 6.62 -2.78 -26.95
N ALA A 376 5.82 -3.86 -27.05
CA ALA A 376 4.38 -3.74 -27.19
C ALA A 376 3.79 -3.13 -25.92
N VAL A 377 3.10 -1.99 -26.07
CA VAL A 377 2.47 -1.23 -24.97
C VAL A 377 0.99 -1.53 -24.94
N GLY A 378 0.45 -1.90 -23.79
CA GLY A 378 -0.97 -2.18 -23.62
C GLY A 378 -1.41 -2.09 -22.16
N GLU A 379 -2.72 -2.21 -21.91
CA GLU A 379 -3.28 -2.29 -20.58
C GLU A 379 -2.88 -3.60 -19.91
N ILE A 380 -2.44 -3.53 -18.66
CA ILE A 380 -2.04 -4.68 -17.87
C ILE A 380 -3.29 -5.30 -17.26
N GLU A 381 -3.50 -6.58 -17.53
CA GLU A 381 -4.57 -7.37 -16.93
C GLU A 381 -3.99 -8.55 -16.15
N VAL A 382 -4.59 -8.83 -14.99
CA VAL A 382 -4.14 -9.89 -14.07
C VAL A 382 -5.31 -10.76 -13.61
N ARG A 383 -4.99 -12.01 -13.25
CA ARG A 383 -5.90 -12.91 -12.55
C ARG A 383 -5.12 -13.85 -11.63
N GLY A 384 -5.78 -14.39 -10.62
CA GLY A 384 -5.14 -15.32 -9.68
C GLY A 384 -5.98 -15.53 -8.42
N PRO A 385 -5.56 -16.45 -7.53
CA PRO A 385 -6.35 -16.86 -6.36
C PRO A 385 -6.50 -15.77 -5.30
N TRP A 386 -5.75 -14.68 -5.38
CA TRP A 386 -5.88 -13.49 -4.52
C TRP A 386 -6.09 -12.19 -5.31
N ILE A 387 -6.54 -12.31 -6.54
CA ILE A 387 -6.98 -11.19 -7.38
C ILE A 387 -8.50 -11.08 -7.27
N THR A 388 -9.02 -9.87 -7.05
CA THR A 388 -10.48 -9.68 -6.98
C THR A 388 -11.16 -9.97 -8.30
N ALA A 389 -12.34 -10.57 -8.25
CA ALA A 389 -13.20 -10.81 -9.40
C ALA A 389 -14.38 -9.84 -9.51
N ALA A 390 -14.63 -9.04 -8.47
CA ALA A 390 -15.70 -8.04 -8.41
C ALA A 390 -15.43 -7.03 -7.29
N TYR A 391 -16.11 -5.90 -7.31
CA TYR A 391 -16.18 -5.00 -6.16
C TYR A 391 -17.45 -5.26 -5.34
N TYR A 392 -17.38 -4.99 -4.05
CA TYR A 392 -18.50 -5.18 -3.13
C TYR A 392 -19.64 -4.19 -3.47
N GLY A 393 -20.82 -4.73 -3.73
CA GLY A 393 -22.01 -3.93 -4.01
C GLY A 393 -21.95 -3.02 -5.24
N ASP A 394 -20.98 -3.20 -6.11
CA ASP A 394 -20.75 -2.34 -7.27
C ASP A 394 -20.62 -3.19 -8.55
N ASP A 395 -21.51 -2.94 -9.51
CA ASP A 395 -21.48 -3.55 -10.83
C ASP A 395 -20.64 -2.70 -11.78
N THR A 396 -19.38 -3.08 -11.96
CA THR A 396 -18.39 -2.41 -12.82
C THR A 396 -17.79 -3.38 -13.83
N PRO A 397 -18.58 -3.89 -14.78
CA PRO A 397 -18.14 -4.93 -15.73
C PRO A 397 -16.96 -4.48 -16.59
N GLU A 398 -16.81 -3.15 -16.83
CA GLU A 398 -15.68 -2.60 -17.58
C GLU A 398 -14.32 -2.82 -16.90
N LYS A 399 -14.31 -3.16 -15.61
CA LYS A 399 -13.10 -3.48 -14.84
C LYS A 399 -12.69 -4.95 -14.95
N PHE A 400 -13.58 -5.79 -15.48
CA PHE A 400 -13.34 -7.22 -15.57
C PHE A 400 -13.59 -7.71 -17.01
N HIS A 401 -12.53 -8.25 -17.63
CA HIS A 401 -12.53 -8.67 -19.02
C HIS A 401 -12.24 -10.17 -19.09
N ASP A 402 -13.23 -10.98 -19.41
CA ASP A 402 -13.13 -12.45 -19.52
C ASP A 402 -12.48 -13.12 -18.28
N GLY A 403 -12.85 -12.66 -17.08
CA GLY A 403 -12.29 -13.15 -15.82
C GLY A 403 -10.89 -12.59 -15.48
N TRP A 404 -10.43 -11.57 -16.20
CA TRP A 404 -9.23 -10.80 -15.90
C TRP A 404 -9.59 -9.46 -15.30
N LEU A 405 -8.87 -9.06 -14.27
CA LEU A 405 -8.92 -7.70 -13.71
C LEU A 405 -8.12 -6.75 -14.60
N ARG A 406 -8.76 -5.71 -15.12
CA ARG A 406 -8.13 -4.57 -15.77
C ARG A 406 -7.56 -3.65 -14.71
N THR A 407 -6.24 -3.59 -14.61
CA THR A 407 -5.58 -2.85 -13.53
C THR A 407 -5.68 -1.32 -13.71
N GLY A 408 -5.90 -0.89 -14.95
CA GLY A 408 -5.79 0.51 -15.34
C GLY A 408 -4.36 1.02 -15.40
N ASP A 409 -3.36 0.15 -15.27
CA ASP A 409 -1.96 0.44 -15.54
C ASP A 409 -1.64 0.06 -16.99
N VAL A 410 -0.89 0.89 -17.69
CA VAL A 410 -0.43 0.69 -19.07
C VAL A 410 1.08 0.50 -19.05
N GLY A 411 1.57 -0.45 -19.82
CA GLY A 411 3.01 -0.73 -19.85
C GLY A 411 3.40 -1.82 -20.83
N THR A 412 4.63 -2.25 -20.72
CA THR A 412 5.22 -3.34 -21.49
C THR A 412 5.56 -4.52 -20.58
N VAL A 413 5.66 -5.72 -21.18
CA VAL A 413 6.19 -6.91 -20.50
C VAL A 413 7.30 -7.51 -21.36
N ASP A 414 8.46 -7.75 -20.75
CA ASP A 414 9.57 -8.37 -21.47
C ASP A 414 9.48 -9.91 -21.48
N PRO A 415 10.26 -10.60 -22.31
CA PRO A 415 10.25 -12.07 -22.40
C PRO A 415 10.60 -12.80 -21.09
N LYS A 416 11.16 -12.12 -20.09
CA LYS A 416 11.44 -12.67 -18.76
C LYS A 416 10.30 -12.42 -17.76
N GLY A 417 9.20 -11.79 -18.21
CA GLY A 417 8.01 -11.48 -17.40
C GLY A 417 8.17 -10.26 -16.49
N PHE A 418 9.09 -9.34 -16.80
CA PHE A 418 9.21 -8.06 -16.12
C PHE A 418 8.26 -7.06 -16.75
N ILE A 419 7.47 -6.46 -15.89
CA ILE A 419 6.58 -5.35 -16.21
C ILE A 419 7.37 -4.04 -16.13
N GLN A 420 7.14 -3.18 -17.10
CA GLN A 420 7.53 -1.77 -17.03
C GLN A 420 6.27 -0.93 -17.23
N ILE A 421 5.73 -0.40 -16.14
CA ILE A 421 4.58 0.51 -16.21
C ILE A 421 5.06 1.82 -16.81
N THR A 422 4.39 2.21 -17.88
CA THR A 422 4.59 3.50 -18.53
C THR A 422 3.77 4.56 -17.82
N ASP A 423 2.50 4.25 -17.51
CA ASP A 423 1.59 5.17 -16.82
C ASP A 423 0.28 4.48 -16.37
N ARG A 424 -0.59 5.25 -15.72
CA ARG A 424 -2.00 4.93 -15.60
C ARG A 424 -2.72 5.23 -16.92
N ALA A 425 -3.67 4.41 -17.34
CA ALA A 425 -4.46 4.61 -18.56
C ALA A 425 -5.11 6.01 -18.63
N LYS A 426 -5.44 6.58 -17.45
CA LYS A 426 -6.01 7.94 -17.30
C LYS A 426 -4.99 9.07 -17.20
N ASP A 427 -3.72 8.75 -16.95
CA ASP A 427 -2.65 9.74 -16.69
C ASP A 427 -1.63 9.78 -17.84
N VAL A 428 -1.58 8.72 -18.65
CA VAL A 428 -0.72 8.65 -19.83
C VAL A 428 -1.07 9.76 -20.80
N ILE A 429 -0.06 10.43 -21.34
CA ILE A 429 -0.23 11.55 -22.26
C ILE A 429 -0.20 11.01 -23.69
N LYS A 430 -1.29 11.24 -24.43
CA LYS A 430 -1.39 10.88 -25.85
C LYS A 430 -1.03 12.10 -26.68
N SER A 431 0.19 12.13 -27.20
CA SER A 431 0.72 13.26 -27.97
C SER A 431 0.93 12.86 -29.42
N GLY A 432 0.08 13.36 -30.32
CA GLY A 432 0.19 13.07 -31.76
C GLY A 432 0.07 11.59 -32.12
N GLY A 433 -0.66 10.80 -31.32
CA GLY A 433 -0.83 9.36 -31.51
C GLY A 433 0.23 8.49 -30.81
N GLU A 434 1.23 9.11 -30.21
CA GLU A 434 2.31 8.43 -29.47
C GLU A 434 2.12 8.61 -27.95
N TRP A 435 2.66 7.68 -27.17
CA TRP A 435 2.55 7.70 -25.73
C TRP A 435 3.74 8.41 -25.09
N ILE A 436 3.47 9.32 -24.13
CA ILE A 436 4.51 9.92 -23.27
C ILE A 436 4.32 9.39 -21.85
N SER A 437 5.37 8.79 -21.30
CA SER A 437 5.39 8.31 -19.92
C SER A 437 5.58 9.47 -18.95
N THR A 438 4.54 9.78 -18.18
CA THR A 438 4.66 10.78 -17.11
C THR A 438 5.55 10.25 -15.98
N VAL A 439 5.51 8.94 -15.71
CA VAL A 439 6.32 8.29 -14.67
C VAL A 439 7.83 8.40 -14.98
N GLU A 440 8.23 8.21 -16.23
CA GLU A 440 9.63 8.33 -16.63
C GLU A 440 10.12 9.77 -16.53
N LEU A 441 9.30 10.74 -16.96
CA LEU A 441 9.60 12.17 -16.81
C LEU A 441 9.75 12.56 -15.34
N GLU A 442 8.82 12.14 -14.48
CA GLU A 442 8.83 12.41 -13.04
C GLU A 442 10.06 11.82 -12.36
N THR A 443 10.34 10.55 -12.63
CA THR A 443 11.49 9.83 -12.05
C THR A 443 12.81 10.48 -12.48
N THR A 444 12.90 10.88 -13.75
CA THR A 444 14.09 11.56 -14.28
C THR A 444 14.25 12.94 -13.65
N LEU A 445 13.17 13.72 -13.51
CA LEU A 445 13.21 15.01 -12.82
C LEU A 445 13.63 14.89 -11.36
N MET A 446 13.11 13.91 -10.63
CA MET A 446 13.48 13.65 -9.23
C MET A 446 14.92 13.15 -9.07
N ALA A 447 15.61 12.77 -10.13
CA ALA A 447 17.04 12.48 -10.10
C ALA A 447 17.91 13.76 -10.13
N HIS A 448 17.34 14.94 -10.45
CA HIS A 448 18.06 16.21 -10.40
C HIS A 448 18.34 16.60 -8.94
N PRO A 449 19.58 17.05 -8.60
CA PRO A 449 19.97 17.35 -7.22
C PRO A 449 19.07 18.36 -6.49
N ASP A 450 18.49 19.31 -7.22
CA ASP A 450 17.67 20.39 -6.65
C ASP A 450 16.16 20.13 -6.69
N VAL A 451 15.72 18.98 -7.21
CA VAL A 451 14.30 18.61 -7.25
C VAL A 451 13.97 17.72 -6.05
N ILE A 452 12.92 18.09 -5.31
CA ILE A 452 12.37 17.28 -4.20
C ILE A 452 11.31 16.33 -4.74
N GLU A 453 10.34 16.88 -5.47
CA GLU A 453 9.20 16.14 -6.04
C GLU A 453 8.91 16.69 -7.43
N ALA A 454 8.44 15.81 -8.31
CA ALA A 454 7.93 16.19 -9.62
C ALA A 454 6.71 15.35 -9.97
N ALA A 455 5.69 16.01 -10.53
CA ALA A 455 4.52 15.38 -11.12
C ALA A 455 4.28 15.95 -12.51
N VAL A 456 3.96 15.08 -13.48
CA VAL A 456 3.69 15.49 -14.85
C VAL A 456 2.25 15.14 -15.21
N ILE A 457 1.55 16.10 -15.80
CA ILE A 457 0.16 15.94 -16.27
C ILE A 457 0.04 16.26 -17.76
N GLY A 458 -0.87 15.57 -18.44
CA GLY A 458 -1.29 15.95 -19.78
C GLY A 458 -2.12 17.22 -19.74
N VAL A 459 -1.82 18.17 -20.64
CA VAL A 459 -2.64 19.36 -20.86
C VAL A 459 -3.00 19.46 -22.36
N PRO A 460 -4.20 19.95 -22.70
CA PRO A 460 -4.63 20.06 -24.10
C PRO A 460 -3.64 20.87 -24.93
N ASP A 461 -3.43 20.42 -26.17
CA ASP A 461 -2.58 21.09 -27.18
C ASP A 461 -3.23 21.04 -28.56
N GLU A 462 -3.32 22.16 -29.22
CA GLU A 462 -4.03 22.27 -30.51
C GLU A 462 -3.42 21.43 -31.64
N LYS A 463 -2.11 21.12 -31.54
CA LYS A 463 -1.38 20.40 -32.60
C LYS A 463 -1.23 18.91 -32.27
N TRP A 464 -1.08 18.58 -30.98
CA TRP A 464 -0.65 17.25 -30.53
C TRP A 464 -1.68 16.53 -29.65
N ASP A 465 -2.92 17.05 -29.55
CA ASP A 465 -3.98 16.64 -28.62
C ASP A 465 -3.62 16.94 -27.17
N GLU A 466 -2.52 16.36 -26.69
CA GLU A 466 -1.99 16.60 -25.35
C GLU A 466 -0.48 16.83 -25.36
N ARG A 467 0.01 17.67 -24.44
CA ARG A 467 1.43 17.85 -24.16
C ARG A 467 1.69 17.83 -22.65
N PRO A 468 2.90 17.41 -22.21
CA PRO A 468 3.24 17.37 -20.80
C PRO A 468 3.38 18.77 -20.20
N LEU A 469 2.81 18.94 -18.99
CA LEU A 469 3.08 20.03 -18.05
C LEU A 469 3.80 19.44 -16.84
N ALA A 470 5.04 19.86 -16.59
CA ALA A 470 5.81 19.44 -15.43
C ALA A 470 5.54 20.37 -14.23
N CYS A 471 5.03 19.81 -13.13
CA CYS A 471 4.86 20.49 -11.84
C CYS A 471 6.00 20.05 -10.91
N VAL A 472 6.86 20.98 -10.50
CA VAL A 472 8.12 20.67 -9.81
C VAL A 472 8.22 21.39 -8.47
N VAL A 473 8.63 20.65 -7.43
CA VAL A 473 9.00 21.16 -6.11
C VAL A 473 10.52 21.20 -5.99
N LEU A 474 11.08 22.38 -5.80
CA LEU A 474 12.53 22.57 -5.64
C LEU A 474 12.94 22.54 -4.17
N LYS A 475 14.22 22.26 -3.94
CA LYS A 475 14.84 22.45 -2.61
C LYS A 475 14.78 23.91 -2.20
N GLU A 476 14.64 24.14 -0.91
CA GLU A 476 14.68 25.49 -0.35
C GLU A 476 16.01 26.19 -0.71
N GLY A 477 15.88 27.42 -1.25
CA GLY A 477 17.02 28.21 -1.70
C GLY A 477 17.59 27.82 -3.07
N SER A 478 16.96 26.88 -3.80
CA SER A 478 17.35 26.57 -5.17
C SER A 478 16.75 27.61 -6.15
N ASP A 479 17.57 28.03 -7.11
CA ASP A 479 17.22 28.96 -8.21
C ASP A 479 17.22 28.27 -9.58
N VAL A 480 17.15 26.95 -9.58
CA VAL A 480 17.12 26.14 -10.82
C VAL A 480 15.92 26.56 -11.68
N SER A 481 16.21 26.92 -12.92
CA SER A 481 15.20 27.37 -13.89
C SER A 481 14.57 26.20 -14.67
N ALA A 482 13.41 26.48 -15.29
CA ALA A 482 12.75 25.53 -16.18
C ALA A 482 13.64 25.18 -17.40
N ASP A 483 14.44 26.11 -17.92
CA ASP A 483 15.40 25.84 -19.01
C ASP A 483 16.49 24.84 -18.59
N GLN A 484 16.99 24.94 -17.36
CA GLN A 484 18.00 24.00 -16.83
C GLN A 484 17.41 22.60 -16.64
N LEU A 485 16.18 22.49 -16.09
CA LEU A 485 15.49 21.20 -15.95
C LEU A 485 15.15 20.60 -17.32
N ARG A 486 14.76 21.44 -18.27
CA ARG A 486 14.54 21.02 -19.66
C ARG A 486 15.82 20.46 -20.30
N ALA A 487 16.93 21.14 -20.15
CA ALA A 487 18.24 20.67 -20.64
C ALA A 487 18.60 19.33 -19.98
N PHE A 488 18.40 19.20 -18.68
CA PHE A 488 18.63 17.96 -17.94
C PHE A 488 17.81 16.78 -18.48
N LEU A 489 16.51 17.00 -18.79
CA LEU A 489 15.66 15.97 -19.38
C LEU A 489 16.06 15.63 -20.81
N THR A 490 16.44 16.63 -21.62
CA THR A 490 16.73 16.45 -23.06
C THR A 490 17.84 15.45 -23.33
N GLU A 491 18.76 15.27 -22.37
CA GLU A 491 19.86 14.30 -22.44
C GLU A 491 19.47 12.89 -21.98
N ARG A 492 18.28 12.72 -21.34
CA ARG A 492 17.92 11.51 -20.60
C ARG A 492 16.64 10.84 -21.06
N VAL A 493 15.78 11.56 -21.76
CA VAL A 493 14.51 11.05 -22.29
C VAL A 493 14.36 11.35 -23.77
N ALA A 494 13.40 10.76 -24.44
CA ALA A 494 13.10 11.07 -25.84
C ALA A 494 12.80 12.58 -25.98
N LYS A 495 13.47 13.23 -26.92
CA LYS A 495 13.42 14.72 -27.09
C LYS A 495 12.00 15.28 -27.21
N TRP A 496 11.12 14.55 -27.85
CA TRP A 496 9.73 14.96 -28.05
C TRP A 496 8.83 14.74 -26.81
N TRP A 497 9.34 14.04 -25.77
CA TRP A 497 8.67 13.91 -24.46
C TRP A 497 8.90 15.12 -23.57
N VAL A 498 9.98 15.86 -23.82
CA VAL A 498 10.41 16.96 -22.95
C VAL A 498 9.33 18.04 -22.87
N PRO A 499 8.89 18.41 -21.65
CA PRO A 499 7.86 19.42 -21.47
C PRO A 499 8.29 20.80 -22.00
N GLU A 500 7.37 21.47 -22.66
CA GLU A 500 7.47 22.90 -22.96
C GLU A 500 6.81 23.77 -21.88
N ARG A 501 5.97 23.15 -21.01
CA ARG A 501 5.20 23.82 -19.97
C ARG A 501 5.67 23.36 -18.60
N TRP A 502 5.90 24.32 -17.71
CA TRP A 502 6.47 24.11 -16.39
C TRP A 502 5.70 24.89 -15.34
N ALA A 503 5.53 24.34 -14.13
CA ALA A 503 5.01 25.04 -12.98
C ALA A 503 5.85 24.68 -11.75
N PHE A 504 6.39 25.69 -11.05
CA PHE A 504 7.02 25.49 -9.76
C PHE A 504 5.94 25.63 -8.67
N ILE A 505 5.85 24.63 -7.82
CA ILE A 505 4.82 24.51 -6.77
C ILE A 505 5.47 24.23 -5.42
N GLU A 506 4.77 24.56 -4.33
CA GLU A 506 5.28 24.35 -2.97
C GLU A 506 5.28 22.86 -2.60
N GLU A 507 4.26 22.11 -3.03
CA GLU A 507 4.12 20.68 -2.79
C GLU A 507 3.34 20.00 -3.94
N VAL A 508 3.65 18.73 -4.22
CA VAL A 508 2.80 17.89 -5.05
C VAL A 508 1.64 17.37 -4.19
N PRO A 509 0.37 17.61 -4.57
CA PRO A 509 -0.77 17.06 -3.86
C PRO A 509 -0.68 15.54 -3.73
N LYS A 510 -1.07 15.01 -2.56
CA LYS A 510 -1.00 13.57 -2.27
C LYS A 510 -2.37 12.99 -1.92
N THR A 511 -2.58 11.76 -2.34
CA THR A 511 -3.74 10.97 -1.92
C THR A 511 -3.63 10.58 -0.45
N SER A 512 -4.71 10.06 0.12
CA SER A 512 -4.75 9.54 1.50
C SER A 512 -3.70 8.47 1.83
N VAL A 513 -3.09 7.85 0.80
CA VAL A 513 -2.04 6.83 0.95
C VAL A 513 -0.65 7.33 0.54
N GLY A 514 -0.47 8.64 0.37
CA GLY A 514 0.82 9.26 0.06
C GLY A 514 1.27 9.20 -1.40
N LYS A 515 0.39 8.80 -2.34
CA LYS A 515 0.66 8.84 -3.79
C LYS A 515 0.39 10.24 -4.34
N PHE A 516 1.08 10.65 -5.40
CA PHE A 516 0.80 11.91 -6.08
C PHE A 516 -0.63 11.94 -6.63
N ASP A 517 -1.36 13.00 -6.32
CA ASP A 517 -2.73 13.22 -6.79
C ASP A 517 -2.75 14.18 -7.99
N LYS A 518 -2.52 13.62 -9.18
CA LYS A 518 -2.53 14.37 -10.44
C LYS A 518 -3.90 14.96 -10.77
N LYS A 519 -5.00 14.43 -10.20
CA LYS A 519 -6.36 14.98 -10.39
C LYS A 519 -6.47 16.40 -9.81
N VAL A 520 -5.88 16.61 -8.63
CA VAL A 520 -5.83 17.94 -8.01
C VAL A 520 -5.03 18.92 -8.89
N LEU A 521 -3.89 18.48 -9.44
CA LEU A 521 -3.08 19.32 -10.34
C LEU A 521 -3.83 19.69 -11.62
N ARG A 522 -4.57 18.73 -12.23
CA ARG A 522 -5.41 19.03 -13.40
C ARG A 522 -6.49 20.07 -13.08
N LYS A 523 -7.19 19.91 -11.95
CA LYS A 523 -8.19 20.90 -11.49
C LYS A 523 -7.57 22.28 -11.26
N ARG A 524 -6.40 22.35 -10.59
CA ARG A 524 -5.67 23.61 -10.40
C ARG A 524 -5.31 24.24 -11.75
N ARG A 525 -4.93 23.44 -12.74
CA ARG A 525 -4.65 23.94 -14.11
C ARG A 525 -5.92 24.45 -14.80
N GLU A 526 -7.03 23.73 -14.72
CA GLU A 526 -8.33 24.14 -15.29
C GLU A 526 -8.83 25.47 -14.69
N HIS A 527 -8.60 25.67 -13.38
CA HIS A 527 -8.98 26.91 -12.69
C HIS A 527 -7.91 28.02 -12.78
N ASN A 528 -6.83 27.84 -13.58
CA ASN A 528 -5.71 28.77 -13.70
C ASN A 528 -5.00 29.10 -12.36
N GLU A 529 -4.97 28.14 -11.43
CA GLU A 529 -4.29 28.28 -10.13
C GLU A 529 -2.79 27.91 -10.19
N LEU A 530 -2.33 27.36 -11.32
CA LEU A 530 -0.91 27.06 -11.55
C LEU A 530 -0.29 28.17 -12.39
N HIS A 531 0.81 28.75 -11.88
CA HIS A 531 1.62 29.67 -12.68
C HIS A 531 2.47 28.86 -13.67
N VAL A 532 2.01 28.79 -14.93
CA VAL A 532 2.66 28.01 -15.99
C VAL A 532 3.65 28.88 -16.75
N ILE A 533 4.90 28.41 -16.79
CA ILE A 533 5.98 28.98 -17.60
C ILE A 533 6.06 28.19 -18.91
N GLU A 534 5.91 28.85 -20.05
CA GLU A 534 6.12 28.22 -21.36
C GLU A 534 7.52 28.54 -21.85
N ILE A 535 8.29 27.51 -22.14
CA ILE A 535 9.61 27.63 -22.75
C ILE A 535 9.45 27.37 -24.24
N GLY A 536 9.62 28.42 -25.06
CA GLY A 536 9.44 28.31 -26.51
C GLY A 536 10.27 27.22 -27.14
N SER A 537 9.68 26.35 -27.95
CA SER A 537 10.40 25.59 -28.94
C SER A 537 11.04 26.60 -29.90
N LYS A 538 12.35 26.80 -29.81
CA LYS A 538 13.06 27.34 -30.98
C LYS A 538 12.78 26.33 -32.09
N ALA A 539 11.96 26.73 -33.05
CA ALA A 539 11.74 25.96 -34.25
C ALA A 539 13.15 25.60 -34.79
N ALA A 540 13.46 24.31 -34.78
CA ALA A 540 14.54 23.79 -35.56
C ALA A 540 14.08 23.95 -37.01
N GLY A 541 14.63 24.99 -37.69
CA GLY A 541 14.49 25.19 -39.12
C GLY A 541 15.20 24.09 -39.90
#